data_1eccde88675f4a316f79c515d61a8fa1
#
_entry.id   1eccde88675f4a316f79c515d61a8fa1
#
_cell.length_a   1.000
_cell.length_b   1.000
_cell.length_c   1.000
_cell.angle_alpha   90.00
_cell.angle_beta   90.00
_cell.angle_gamma   90.00
#
_symmetry.space_group_name_H-M   'P 1'
#
loop_
_entity.id
_entity.type
_entity.pdbx_description
1 polymer ?
#
loop_
_entity_poly.entity_id
_entity_poly.type
_entity_poly.pdbx_seq_one_letter_code
_entity_poly.pdbx_strand_id
1 'polypeptide(L)'
;QTGDMGIDANGEIKPGNEPGIEIKAKYTILGEGCRGHLGKEIIEKFDLSKDKDPQHYGIGFKEVWKLKDENHEEGLVIHTNGWPTSIDTPAGSYLYHGENKEAYIGFVVPLDYKNPHLSPFDEFQKWKTHPSIKKYLEGAERRSYGARALIKGGLQSLPKMEFPGGLLIGDNAGT
;
A
#
# COMPACT_ATOMS: atom_id res chain seq x y z
N GLN A 1 20.37 2.59 15.35
CA GLN A 1 20.37 1.50 16.33
C GLN A 1 19.04 0.77 16.25
N THR A 2 19.02 -0.56 16.35
CA THR A 2 17.80 -1.35 16.53
C THR A 2 17.33 -1.21 17.99
N GLY A 3 16.04 -1.54 18.26
CA GLY A 3 15.51 -1.46 19.63
C GLY A 3 16.24 -2.39 20.59
N ASP A 4 16.49 -1.90 21.81
CA ASP A 4 17.03 -2.70 22.88
C ASP A 4 15.96 -3.70 23.40
N MET A 5 16.38 -4.93 23.70
CA MET A 5 15.51 -5.94 24.31
C MET A 5 15.65 -5.91 25.83
N GLY A 6 14.58 -6.26 26.57
CA GLY A 6 14.63 -6.33 28.02
C GLY A 6 14.65 -4.98 28.73
N ILE A 7 13.96 -3.97 28.18
CA ILE A 7 13.65 -2.70 28.83
C ILE A 7 12.17 -2.71 29.18
N ASP A 8 11.80 -2.22 30.38
CA ASP A 8 10.41 -2.13 30.79
C ASP A 8 9.71 -0.87 30.28
N ALA A 9 8.42 -0.72 30.59
CA ALA A 9 7.62 0.42 30.17
C ALA A 9 8.10 1.78 30.76
N ASN A 10 8.88 1.74 31.83
CA ASN A 10 9.46 2.93 32.46
C ASN A 10 10.87 3.24 31.94
N GLY A 11 11.42 2.41 31.06
CA GLY A 11 12.78 2.55 30.52
C GLY A 11 13.86 1.88 31.37
N GLU A 12 13.48 1.05 32.37
CA GLU A 12 14.43 0.37 33.24
C GLU A 12 14.93 -0.95 32.66
N ILE A 13 16.23 -1.23 32.85
CA ILE A 13 16.89 -2.42 32.33
C ILE A 13 16.50 -3.64 33.19
N LYS A 14 15.97 -4.67 32.54
CA LYS A 14 15.64 -5.97 33.15
C LYS A 14 16.81 -6.95 33.06
N PRO A 15 16.83 -8.00 33.91
CA PRO A 15 17.74 -9.11 33.74
C PRO A 15 17.57 -9.76 32.37
N GLY A 16 18.67 -9.99 31.66
CA GLY A 16 18.64 -10.50 30.27
C GLY A 16 18.46 -9.38 29.22
N ASN A 17 18.75 -8.15 29.56
CA ASN A 17 18.81 -7.06 28.58
C ASN A 17 19.85 -7.37 27.50
N GLU A 18 19.43 -7.16 26.25
CA GLU A 18 20.30 -7.19 25.09
C GLU A 18 20.22 -5.84 24.36
N PRO A 19 21.32 -5.10 24.28
CA PRO A 19 21.34 -3.83 23.58
C PRO A 19 21.13 -4.04 22.07
N GLY A 20 20.46 -3.12 21.45
CA GLY A 20 20.26 -3.12 20.00
C GLY A 20 21.56 -2.96 19.24
N ILE A 21 21.53 -3.36 17.98
CA ILE A 21 22.67 -3.28 17.06
C ILE A 21 22.72 -1.89 16.43
N GLU A 22 23.87 -1.25 16.45
CA GLU A 22 24.13 -0.03 15.70
C GLU A 22 24.65 -0.38 14.29
N ILE A 23 23.90 0.05 13.26
CA ILE A 23 24.29 -0.11 11.87
C ILE A 23 24.79 1.23 11.35
N LYS A 24 26.05 1.26 10.88
CA LYS A 24 26.68 2.44 10.26
C LYS A 24 26.73 2.30 8.76
N ALA A 25 26.25 3.29 8.03
CA ALA A 25 26.25 3.34 6.58
C ALA A 25 26.62 4.74 6.10
N LYS A 26 27.06 4.85 4.84
CA LYS A 26 27.30 6.17 4.21
C LYS A 26 26.00 6.92 3.96
N TYR A 27 24.96 6.19 3.57
CA TYR A 27 23.61 6.70 3.34
C TYR A 27 22.58 5.71 3.86
N THR A 28 21.44 6.24 4.32
CA THR A 28 20.28 5.45 4.77
C THR A 28 19.11 5.67 3.82
N ILE A 29 18.54 4.61 3.31
CA ILE A 29 17.35 4.65 2.45
C ILE A 29 16.18 4.07 3.25
N LEU A 30 15.11 4.85 3.40
CA LEU A 30 13.90 4.45 4.11
C LEU A 30 12.79 4.12 3.11
N GLY A 31 12.40 2.84 3.05
CA GLY A 31 11.33 2.30 2.21
C GLY A 31 10.35 1.47 3.03
N GLU A 32 9.87 2.01 4.16
CA GLU A 32 9.08 1.30 5.16
C GLU A 32 7.57 1.22 4.84
N GLY A 33 7.17 1.71 3.68
CA GLY A 33 5.77 1.79 3.28
C GLY A 33 5.06 3.05 3.80
N CYS A 34 3.74 3.08 3.66
CA CYS A 34 2.94 4.31 3.88
C CYS A 34 2.95 4.84 5.32
N ARG A 35 3.35 4.05 6.30
CA ARG A 35 3.43 4.43 7.72
C ARG A 35 4.67 3.88 8.41
N GLY A 36 5.82 4.11 7.82
CA GLY A 36 7.11 3.73 8.40
C GLY A 36 7.37 4.40 9.75
N HIS A 37 7.99 3.68 10.68
CA HIS A 37 8.31 4.22 12.00
C HIS A 37 9.43 5.25 11.93
N LEU A 38 10.56 4.88 11.33
CA LEU A 38 11.72 5.78 11.17
C LEU A 38 11.41 6.90 10.19
N GLY A 39 10.65 6.61 9.12
CA GLY A 39 10.23 7.62 8.15
C GLY A 39 9.48 8.79 8.81
N LYS A 40 8.56 8.50 9.75
CA LYS A 40 7.84 9.55 10.48
C LYS A 40 8.77 10.41 11.34
N GLU A 41 9.68 9.77 12.07
CA GLU A 41 10.66 10.49 12.90
C GLU A 41 11.58 11.37 12.06
N ILE A 42 12.03 10.90 10.90
CA ILE A 42 12.89 11.66 9.99
C ILE A 42 12.11 12.81 9.35
N ILE A 43 10.87 12.59 8.91
CA ILE A 43 10.01 13.64 8.34
C ILE A 43 9.82 14.76 9.36
N GLU A 44 9.53 14.44 10.60
CA GLU A 44 9.37 15.41 11.68
C GLU A 44 10.68 16.10 12.02
N LYS A 45 11.76 15.34 12.24
CA LYS A 45 13.08 15.85 12.63
C LYS A 45 13.66 16.87 11.65
N PHE A 46 13.45 16.66 10.35
CA PHE A 46 13.98 17.52 9.30
C PHE A 46 12.92 18.41 8.65
N ASP A 47 11.70 18.46 9.22
CA ASP A 47 10.58 19.26 8.69
C ASP A 47 10.33 19.04 7.19
N LEU A 48 10.40 17.77 6.76
CA LEU A 48 10.35 17.41 5.34
C LEU A 48 8.97 17.65 4.71
N SER A 49 7.91 17.74 5.52
CA SER A 49 6.54 18.02 5.08
C SER A 49 6.15 19.49 5.17
N LYS A 50 7.12 20.39 5.38
CA LYS A 50 6.86 21.83 5.42
C LYS A 50 6.20 22.31 4.12
N ASP A 51 5.14 23.10 4.29
CA ASP A 51 4.36 23.68 3.18
C ASP A 51 3.75 22.61 2.22
N LYS A 52 3.48 21.42 2.73
CA LYS A 52 2.81 20.33 2.02
C LYS A 52 1.40 20.10 2.54
N ASP A 53 0.51 19.65 1.66
CA ASP A 53 -0.82 19.22 2.06
C ASP A 53 -0.76 17.94 2.91
N PRO A 54 -1.75 17.70 3.79
CA PRO A 54 -1.83 16.46 4.53
C PRO A 54 -1.88 15.24 3.61
N GLN A 55 -1.24 14.15 4.02
CA GLN A 55 -1.24 12.90 3.27
C GLN A 55 -2.61 12.22 3.35
N HIS A 56 -3.06 11.67 2.22
CA HIS A 56 -4.24 10.83 2.12
C HIS A 56 -3.86 9.36 1.95
N TYR A 57 -4.70 8.49 2.50
CA TYR A 57 -4.44 7.05 2.50
C TYR A 57 -5.56 6.27 1.84
N GLY A 58 -5.23 5.14 1.25
CA GLY A 58 -6.17 4.16 0.75
C GLY A 58 -5.88 2.78 1.29
N ILE A 59 -6.85 1.88 1.19
CA ILE A 59 -6.65 0.44 1.34
C ILE A 59 -6.70 -0.20 -0.03
N GLY A 60 -5.64 -0.90 -0.41
CA GLY A 60 -5.56 -1.67 -1.64
C GLY A 60 -5.67 -3.15 -1.35
N PHE A 61 -6.59 -3.83 -2.03
CA PHE A 61 -6.70 -5.28 -2.11
C PHE A 61 -6.05 -5.76 -3.39
N LYS A 62 -5.39 -6.90 -3.33
CA LYS A 62 -4.76 -7.53 -4.49
C LYS A 62 -4.97 -9.03 -4.45
N GLU A 63 -5.31 -9.60 -5.59
CA GLU A 63 -5.39 -11.04 -5.78
C GLU A 63 -4.61 -11.46 -7.01
N VAL A 64 -4.08 -12.68 -6.98
CA VAL A 64 -3.48 -13.36 -8.14
C VAL A 64 -4.37 -14.53 -8.50
N TRP A 65 -4.75 -14.60 -9.76
CA TRP A 65 -5.63 -15.62 -10.31
C TRP A 65 -4.94 -16.38 -11.42
N LYS A 66 -5.18 -17.70 -11.47
CA LYS A 66 -4.82 -18.55 -12.60
C LYS A 66 -6.02 -18.62 -13.54
N LEU A 67 -5.89 -18.03 -14.71
CA LEU A 67 -6.94 -17.99 -15.72
C LEU A 67 -6.99 -19.26 -16.54
N LYS A 68 -8.14 -19.52 -17.20
CA LYS A 68 -8.27 -20.48 -18.28
C LYS A 68 -7.63 -19.92 -19.56
N ASP A 69 -7.24 -20.83 -20.45
CA ASP A 69 -6.57 -20.48 -21.73
C ASP A 69 -7.43 -19.54 -22.57
N GLU A 70 -8.71 -19.81 -22.65
CA GLU A 70 -9.66 -19.03 -23.45
C GLU A 70 -9.92 -17.62 -22.90
N ASN A 71 -9.60 -17.38 -21.63
CA ASN A 71 -9.82 -16.09 -20.94
C ASN A 71 -8.53 -15.29 -20.75
N HIS A 72 -7.39 -15.78 -21.22
CA HIS A 72 -6.10 -15.15 -21.04
C HIS A 72 -5.59 -14.48 -22.33
N GLU A 73 -5.18 -13.24 -22.19
CA GLU A 73 -4.50 -12.47 -23.24
C GLU A 73 -3.28 -11.79 -22.60
N GLU A 74 -2.10 -12.35 -22.82
CA GLU A 74 -0.87 -11.84 -22.20
C GLU A 74 -0.63 -10.36 -22.55
N GLY A 75 -0.31 -9.57 -21.54
CA GLY A 75 -0.12 -8.12 -21.68
C GLY A 75 -1.39 -7.29 -21.67
N LEU A 76 -2.58 -7.89 -21.56
CA LEU A 76 -3.82 -7.12 -21.38
C LEU A 76 -3.78 -6.34 -20.08
N VAL A 77 -4.08 -5.04 -20.17
CA VAL A 77 -4.16 -4.12 -19.03
C VAL A 77 -5.52 -3.41 -19.05
N ILE A 78 -6.27 -3.56 -17.98
CA ILE A 78 -7.55 -2.89 -17.79
C ILE A 78 -7.49 -2.08 -16.51
N HIS A 79 -7.81 -0.80 -16.59
CA HIS A 79 -8.09 0.06 -15.44
C HIS A 79 -9.56 0.43 -15.41
N THR A 80 -10.15 0.44 -14.23
CA THR A 80 -11.53 0.90 -14.03
C THR A 80 -11.62 1.84 -12.83
N ASN A 81 -12.65 2.68 -12.82
CA ASN A 81 -12.97 3.57 -11.70
C ASN A 81 -14.49 3.65 -11.48
N GLY A 82 -14.89 4.16 -10.32
CA GLY A 82 -16.30 4.34 -9.96
C GLY A 82 -16.92 3.06 -9.40
N TRP A 83 -17.80 2.41 -10.19
CA TRP A 83 -18.51 1.21 -9.71
C TRP A 83 -17.58 0.14 -9.12
N PRO A 84 -17.96 -0.50 -7.99
CA PRO A 84 -19.24 -0.45 -7.29
C PRO A 84 -19.41 0.70 -6.30
N THR A 85 -18.40 1.52 -6.10
CA THR A 85 -18.49 2.71 -5.23
C THR A 85 -19.12 3.89 -5.96
N SER A 86 -19.54 4.90 -5.18
CA SER A 86 -20.11 6.14 -5.69
C SER A 86 -19.00 7.19 -5.94
N ILE A 87 -19.38 8.33 -6.52
CA ILE A 87 -18.50 9.47 -6.72
C ILE A 87 -17.95 10.04 -5.40
N ASP A 88 -18.69 9.88 -4.30
CA ASP A 88 -18.27 10.31 -2.95
C ASP A 88 -17.19 9.42 -2.35
N THR A 89 -16.96 8.24 -2.95
CA THR A 89 -15.91 7.30 -2.56
C THR A 89 -15.19 6.81 -3.81
N PRO A 90 -14.32 7.64 -4.40
CA PRO A 90 -13.66 7.34 -5.68
C PRO A 90 -12.66 6.19 -5.53
N ALA A 91 -13.13 4.98 -5.81
CA ALA A 91 -12.30 3.79 -5.87
C ALA A 91 -11.74 3.59 -7.28
N GLY A 92 -10.57 2.99 -7.36
CA GLY A 92 -9.94 2.57 -8.60
C GLY A 92 -9.58 1.09 -8.57
N SER A 93 -9.50 0.48 -9.74
CA SER A 93 -9.16 -0.94 -9.84
C SER A 93 -8.40 -1.26 -11.14
N TYR A 94 -7.77 -2.42 -11.13
CA TYR A 94 -7.02 -2.90 -12.28
C TYR A 94 -7.14 -4.42 -12.43
N LEU A 95 -6.95 -4.86 -13.66
CA LEU A 95 -6.78 -6.26 -14.04
C LEU A 95 -5.66 -6.32 -15.07
N TYR A 96 -4.59 -7.05 -14.77
CA TYR A 96 -3.43 -7.24 -15.61
C TYR A 96 -3.23 -8.72 -15.90
N HIS A 97 -3.12 -9.08 -17.17
CA HIS A 97 -2.72 -10.43 -17.57
C HIS A 97 -1.20 -10.49 -17.71
N GLY A 98 -0.56 -11.23 -16.81
CA GLY A 98 0.87 -11.51 -16.85
C GLY A 98 1.21 -12.79 -17.60
N GLU A 99 2.44 -13.22 -17.42
CA GLU A 99 2.91 -14.49 -17.93
C GLU A 99 2.20 -15.70 -17.28
N ASN A 100 2.36 -16.88 -17.86
CA ASN A 100 1.86 -18.15 -17.29
C ASN A 100 0.37 -18.17 -16.98
N LYS A 101 -0.46 -17.46 -17.73
CA LYS A 101 -1.92 -17.37 -17.52
C LYS A 101 -2.31 -16.82 -16.15
N GLU A 102 -1.47 -15.98 -15.57
CA GLU A 102 -1.79 -15.28 -14.34
C GLU A 102 -2.48 -13.96 -14.62
N ALA A 103 -3.45 -13.62 -13.79
CA ALA A 103 -4.03 -12.29 -13.73
C ALA A 103 -3.80 -11.70 -12.35
N TYR A 104 -3.34 -10.47 -12.34
CA TYR A 104 -3.17 -9.63 -11.15
C TYR A 104 -4.32 -8.65 -11.12
N ILE A 105 -5.18 -8.77 -10.13
CA ILE A 105 -6.31 -7.86 -9.96
C ILE A 105 -6.18 -7.09 -8.65
N GLY A 106 -6.62 -5.85 -8.67
CA GLY A 106 -6.60 -5.02 -7.47
C GLY A 106 -7.72 -4.00 -7.44
N PHE A 107 -8.04 -3.57 -6.23
CA PHE A 107 -9.09 -2.60 -5.93
C PHE A 107 -8.64 -1.71 -4.79
N VAL A 108 -8.69 -0.40 -4.97
CA VAL A 108 -8.21 0.60 -4.02
C VAL A 108 -9.34 1.51 -3.62
N VAL A 109 -9.58 1.60 -2.30
CA VAL A 109 -10.60 2.48 -1.72
C VAL A 109 -9.90 3.53 -0.84
N PRO A 110 -10.22 4.82 -0.96
CA PRO A 110 -9.73 5.82 -0.02
C PRO A 110 -10.22 5.51 1.39
N LEU A 111 -9.38 5.75 2.40
CA LEU A 111 -9.72 5.46 3.82
C LEU A 111 -10.55 6.55 4.50
N ASP A 112 -10.76 7.68 3.81
CA ASP A 112 -11.58 8.79 4.26
C ASP A 112 -13.04 8.72 3.76
N TYR A 113 -13.49 7.52 3.32
CA TYR A 113 -14.88 7.32 2.92
C TYR A 113 -15.85 7.59 4.08
N LYS A 114 -16.98 8.23 3.76
CA LYS A 114 -17.95 8.74 4.76
C LYS A 114 -18.98 7.70 5.21
N ASN A 115 -19.24 6.67 4.40
CA ASN A 115 -20.23 5.66 4.71
C ASN A 115 -19.68 4.61 5.70
N PRO A 116 -20.09 4.60 6.97
CA PRO A 116 -19.58 3.65 7.97
C PRO A 116 -19.95 2.19 7.70
N HIS A 117 -20.92 1.95 6.81
CA HIS A 117 -21.35 0.61 6.42
C HIS A 117 -20.66 0.09 5.17
N LEU A 118 -19.79 0.89 4.55
CA LEU A 118 -19.01 0.45 3.40
C LEU A 118 -17.92 -0.53 3.86
N SER A 119 -17.91 -1.72 3.27
CA SER A 119 -16.83 -2.68 3.43
C SER A 119 -15.97 -2.68 2.16
N PRO A 120 -14.75 -2.16 2.21
CA PRO A 120 -13.87 -2.14 1.04
C PRO A 120 -13.62 -3.52 0.45
N PHE A 121 -13.58 -4.56 1.29
CA PHE A 121 -13.46 -5.94 0.82
C PHE A 121 -14.70 -6.39 0.02
N ASP A 122 -15.91 -6.10 0.51
CA ASP A 122 -17.15 -6.49 -0.17
C ASP A 122 -17.32 -5.73 -1.49
N GLU A 123 -16.89 -4.45 -1.54
CA GLU A 123 -16.87 -3.69 -2.78
C GLU A 123 -15.91 -4.31 -3.81
N PHE A 124 -14.76 -4.82 -3.37
CA PHE A 124 -13.88 -5.59 -4.25
C PHE A 124 -14.53 -6.89 -4.76
N GLN A 125 -15.29 -7.61 -3.90
CA GLN A 125 -16.04 -8.79 -4.35
C GLN A 125 -17.11 -8.42 -5.39
N LYS A 126 -17.85 -7.33 -5.17
CA LYS A 126 -18.81 -6.81 -6.13
C LYS A 126 -18.14 -6.43 -7.46
N TRP A 127 -17.01 -5.71 -7.43
CA TRP A 127 -16.28 -5.34 -8.64
C TRP A 127 -15.96 -6.55 -9.53
N LYS A 128 -15.58 -7.67 -8.95
CA LYS A 128 -15.32 -8.92 -9.70
C LYS A 128 -16.55 -9.48 -10.41
N THR A 129 -17.76 -9.10 -9.98
CA THR A 129 -19.01 -9.55 -10.61
C THR A 129 -19.43 -8.72 -11.82
N HIS A 130 -18.76 -7.58 -12.07
CA HIS A 130 -19.06 -6.76 -13.25
C HIS A 130 -18.84 -7.56 -14.54
N PRO A 131 -19.76 -7.53 -15.51
CA PRO A 131 -19.66 -8.36 -16.75
C PRO A 131 -18.32 -8.22 -17.48
N SER A 132 -17.77 -7.01 -17.55
CA SER A 132 -16.48 -6.74 -18.21
C SER A 132 -15.27 -7.36 -17.50
N ILE A 133 -15.39 -7.70 -16.21
CA ILE A 133 -14.34 -8.31 -15.40
C ILE A 133 -14.60 -9.80 -15.21
N LYS A 134 -15.85 -10.15 -14.86
CA LYS A 134 -16.27 -11.52 -14.57
C LYS A 134 -15.86 -12.49 -15.66
N LYS A 135 -16.00 -12.10 -16.93
CA LYS A 135 -15.67 -12.96 -18.08
C LYS A 135 -14.23 -13.48 -18.04
N TYR A 136 -13.28 -12.74 -17.50
CA TYR A 136 -11.88 -13.18 -17.37
C TYR A 136 -11.68 -14.13 -16.18
N LEU A 137 -12.47 -13.95 -15.11
CA LEU A 137 -12.34 -14.73 -13.89
C LEU A 137 -13.23 -15.99 -13.86
N GLU A 138 -14.06 -16.22 -14.88
CA GLU A 138 -14.96 -17.36 -14.95
C GLU A 138 -14.20 -18.68 -15.06
N GLY A 139 -14.40 -19.53 -14.02
CA GLY A 139 -13.69 -20.80 -13.89
C GLY A 139 -12.20 -20.69 -13.60
N ALA A 140 -11.71 -19.49 -13.28
CA ALA A 140 -10.35 -19.26 -12.82
C ALA A 140 -10.17 -19.64 -11.35
N GLU A 141 -8.92 -19.84 -10.93
CA GLU A 141 -8.55 -20.21 -9.56
C GLU A 141 -7.76 -19.10 -8.89
N ARG A 142 -8.21 -18.63 -7.71
CA ARG A 142 -7.45 -17.64 -6.93
C ARG A 142 -6.26 -18.34 -6.25
N ARG A 143 -5.04 -17.86 -6.54
CA ARG A 143 -3.79 -18.40 -6.01
C ARG A 143 -3.34 -17.72 -4.73
N SER A 144 -3.48 -16.39 -4.68
CA SER A 144 -3.06 -15.61 -3.51
C SER A 144 -3.87 -14.33 -3.38
N TYR A 145 -3.80 -13.73 -2.21
CA TYR A 145 -4.44 -12.46 -1.92
C TYR A 145 -3.68 -11.69 -0.84
N GLY A 146 -3.90 -10.40 -0.78
CA GLY A 146 -3.39 -9.54 0.28
C GLY A 146 -4.05 -8.17 0.26
N ALA A 147 -3.88 -7.44 1.35
CA ALA A 147 -4.30 -6.06 1.45
C ALA A 147 -3.20 -5.22 2.11
N ARG A 148 -3.07 -3.97 1.67
CA ARG A 148 -2.09 -3.03 2.21
C ARG A 148 -2.66 -1.63 2.17
N ALA A 149 -2.40 -0.85 3.21
CA ALA A 149 -2.58 0.59 3.13
C ALA A 149 -1.52 1.17 2.17
N LEU A 150 -1.91 2.20 1.46
CA LEU A 150 -1.06 2.93 0.53
C LEU A 150 -1.40 4.42 0.60
N ILE A 151 -0.51 5.24 0.08
CA ILE A 151 -0.73 6.69 0.04
C ILE A 151 -1.46 7.10 -1.24
N LYS A 152 -2.22 8.20 -1.15
CA LYS A 152 -3.02 8.76 -2.24
C LYS A 152 -2.94 10.29 -2.34
N GLY A 153 -2.11 10.96 -1.54
CA GLY A 153 -2.09 12.42 -1.47
C GLY A 153 -1.61 13.13 -2.74
N GLY A 154 -0.89 12.41 -3.60
CA GLY A 154 -0.34 12.99 -4.84
C GLY A 154 0.77 14.01 -4.59
N LEU A 155 1.09 14.78 -5.62
CA LEU A 155 2.23 15.70 -5.65
C LEU A 155 2.20 16.74 -4.51
N GLN A 156 1.01 17.22 -4.15
CA GLN A 156 0.84 18.24 -3.11
C GLN A 156 1.26 17.77 -1.72
N SER A 157 1.17 16.46 -1.48
CA SER A 157 1.47 15.82 -0.18
C SER A 157 2.86 15.17 -0.15
N LEU A 158 3.66 15.27 -1.22
CA LEU A 158 5.01 14.71 -1.26
C LEU A 158 5.92 15.47 -0.32
N PRO A 159 6.52 14.83 0.68
CA PRO A 159 7.56 15.43 1.50
C PRO A 159 8.82 15.69 0.65
N LYS A 160 9.73 16.49 1.15
CA LYS A 160 11.09 16.50 0.63
C LYS A 160 11.69 15.12 0.84
N MET A 161 12.11 14.46 -0.24
CA MET A 161 12.54 13.06 -0.18
C MET A 161 13.95 12.88 0.39
N GLU A 162 14.81 13.86 0.18
CA GLU A 162 16.19 13.84 0.67
C GLU A 162 16.35 14.55 2.02
N PHE A 163 17.17 13.98 2.86
CA PHE A 163 17.59 14.56 4.14
C PHE A 163 19.10 14.30 4.36
N PRO A 164 19.77 15.02 5.27
CA PRO A 164 21.19 14.80 5.54
C PRO A 164 21.50 13.34 5.88
N GLY A 165 22.23 12.66 4.98
CA GLY A 165 22.64 11.27 5.14
C GLY A 165 21.66 10.23 4.63
N GLY A 166 20.57 10.60 3.95
CA GLY A 166 19.65 9.60 3.42
C GLY A 166 18.50 10.14 2.56
N LEU A 167 17.59 9.21 2.21
CA LEU A 167 16.39 9.55 1.44
C LEU A 167 15.20 8.60 1.75
N LEU A 168 14.01 9.11 1.51
CA LEU A 168 12.75 8.38 1.51
C LEU A 168 12.46 7.85 0.11
N ILE A 169 11.90 6.63 0.00
CA ILE A 169 11.49 6.03 -1.28
C ILE A 169 10.13 5.34 -1.19
N GLY A 170 9.47 5.14 -2.34
CA GLY A 170 8.18 4.46 -2.45
C GLY A 170 7.10 5.13 -1.59
N ASP A 171 6.15 4.36 -1.07
CA ASP A 171 5.07 4.86 -0.21
C ASP A 171 5.56 5.62 1.04
N ASN A 172 6.78 5.37 1.49
CA ASN A 172 7.38 6.11 2.59
C ASN A 172 7.74 7.55 2.18
N ALA A 173 8.03 7.77 0.91
CA ALA A 173 8.25 9.09 0.31
C ALA A 173 6.98 9.74 -0.24
N GLY A 174 5.91 8.98 -0.38
CA GLY A 174 4.71 9.49 -1.02
C GLY A 174 4.63 9.24 -2.54
N THR A 175 5.44 8.33 -3.09
CA THR A 175 5.50 8.04 -4.54
C THR A 175 4.92 6.69 -4.92
#